data_21af295c8d05ed9ebf748be126ee1480
#
_entry.id   21af295c8d05ed9ebf748be126ee1480
#
_cell.length_a   1.000
_cell.length_b   1.000
_cell.length_c   1.000
_cell.angle_alpha   90.00
_cell.angle_beta   90.00
_cell.angle_gamma   90.00
#
_symmetry.space_group_name_H-M   'P 1'
#
loop_
_entity.id
_entity.type
_entity.pdbx_description
1 polymer ?
#
loop_
_entity_poly.entity_id
_entity_poly.type
_entity_poly.pdbx_seq_one_letter_code
_entity_poly.pdbx_strand_id
1 'polypeptide(L)'
;VLHHALTTDYTAYGISNDFPAVVKGRAGSPYAIKDYYTVNPDLADDPTQRLEEWEALIARTHQCGLKVIMDIVPNHVARRYESIAKPEGTRGFGEDDDTTVQYAVNNNFYYNPNEAFQLPEGIYGEYHEFPAKWTGNGARASKPDRNDWYETVKLNYGVRPDGTKDFTELPASFENEDTEAHYHFWADKTVPDTWRKFKDIALYWLGKGVDGFRYDMAEMVPVEFWSYLNSAIKHQNPKAFLLAEVYNPNEYRPYLHLGKMDYLYDKVQLYDTLRNIVTHGHSTDAIAPIQHNLADIAHRMLHFLENHDEQRIASPEFAGYAEKAKPAMTVSTFISESPVMLYFGQEVGEKAAEVAGFGSPSRTSIFDYIGVPAHQRWVNNKRFDGGQLSEAERSLRNFYQRLLNLKVNGAYIDLHQYNRQHTEYYNDR
;
A
#
# COMPACT_ATOMS: atom_id res chain seq x y z
N VAL A 1 -10.51 1.08 -4.82
CA VAL A 1 -9.92 2.20 -4.06
C VAL A 1 -10.94 2.70 -3.06
N LEU A 2 -10.54 2.85 -1.78
CA LEU A 2 -11.36 3.45 -0.73
C LEU A 2 -11.72 4.90 -1.05
N HIS A 3 -12.78 5.40 -0.42
CA HIS A 3 -13.17 6.80 -0.59
C HIS A 3 -12.12 7.71 0.08
N HIS A 4 -11.41 8.46 -0.74
CA HIS A 4 -10.38 9.42 -0.32
C HIS A 4 -10.81 10.85 -0.60
N ALA A 5 -10.12 11.83 -0.06
CA ALA A 5 -10.35 13.24 -0.35
C ALA A 5 -10.14 13.53 -1.85
N LEU A 6 -11.07 14.25 -2.48
CA LEU A 6 -11.09 14.55 -3.90
C LEU A 6 -11.78 15.88 -4.19
N THR A 7 -11.60 16.41 -5.40
CA THR A 7 -12.11 17.73 -5.77
C THR A 7 -13.43 17.69 -6.55
N THR A 8 -13.91 16.50 -6.96
CA THR A 8 -15.19 16.34 -7.63
C THR A 8 -16.33 16.65 -6.66
N ASP A 9 -17.33 17.42 -7.11
CA ASP A 9 -18.49 17.77 -6.29
C ASP A 9 -19.53 16.64 -6.27
N TYR A 10 -19.70 16.05 -5.11
CA TYR A 10 -20.69 15.00 -4.83
C TYR A 10 -21.73 15.44 -3.78
N THR A 11 -21.90 16.74 -3.53
CA THR A 11 -22.87 17.24 -2.55
C THR A 11 -24.31 16.83 -2.87
N ALA A 12 -24.66 16.68 -4.14
CA ALA A 12 -25.95 16.14 -4.57
C ALA A 12 -26.21 14.70 -4.08
N TYR A 13 -25.17 13.99 -3.70
CA TYR A 13 -25.22 12.60 -3.18
C TYR A 13 -24.96 12.53 -1.68
N GLY A 14 -25.00 13.67 -0.99
CA GLY A 14 -24.79 13.74 0.46
C GLY A 14 -23.31 13.63 0.90
N ILE A 15 -22.37 13.69 -0.04
CA ILE A 15 -20.95 13.68 0.25
C ILE A 15 -20.46 15.13 0.34
N SER A 16 -19.83 15.50 1.45
CA SER A 16 -19.28 16.85 1.64
C SER A 16 -18.08 17.09 0.72
N ASN A 17 -17.97 18.32 0.19
CA ASN A 17 -16.80 18.73 -0.59
C ASN A 17 -15.54 18.78 0.26
N ASP A 18 -14.40 18.41 -0.32
CA ASP A 18 -13.10 18.65 0.24
C ASP A 18 -12.55 20.01 -0.22
N PHE A 19 -11.62 20.54 0.58
CA PHE A 19 -10.99 21.82 0.28
C PHE A 19 -9.78 21.60 -0.64
N PRO A 20 -9.76 22.15 -1.86
CA PRO A 20 -8.66 21.90 -2.81
C PRO A 20 -7.27 22.20 -2.26
N ALA A 21 -7.15 23.14 -1.31
CA ALA A 21 -5.88 23.49 -0.67
C ALA A 21 -5.25 22.34 0.14
N VAL A 22 -6.03 21.31 0.50
CA VAL A 22 -5.60 20.10 1.24
C VAL A 22 -5.94 18.81 0.49
N VAL A 23 -6.06 18.89 -0.83
CA VAL A 23 -6.25 17.73 -1.73
C VAL A 23 -5.11 17.71 -2.75
N LYS A 24 -4.47 16.57 -2.93
CA LYS A 24 -3.33 16.42 -3.83
C LYS A 24 -3.79 16.14 -5.27
N GLY A 25 -3.40 16.99 -6.22
CA GLY A 25 -3.80 16.86 -7.62
C GLY A 25 -5.31 17.05 -7.83
N ARG A 26 -5.81 16.63 -8.98
CA ARG A 26 -7.23 16.74 -9.35
C ARG A 26 -8.07 15.58 -8.84
N ALA A 27 -7.49 14.38 -8.85
CA ALA A 27 -8.15 13.16 -8.39
C ALA A 27 -8.03 12.92 -6.87
N GLY A 28 -7.23 13.73 -6.17
CA GLY A 28 -6.85 13.48 -4.78
C GLY A 28 -5.81 12.38 -4.65
N SER A 29 -5.38 12.13 -3.41
CA SER A 29 -4.48 11.01 -3.11
C SER A 29 -5.31 9.80 -2.68
N PRO A 30 -5.14 8.63 -3.33
CA PRO A 30 -5.73 7.38 -2.86
C PRO A 30 -5.33 7.01 -1.42
N TYR A 31 -4.28 7.64 -0.90
CA TYR A 31 -3.75 7.46 0.45
C TYR A 31 -4.25 8.51 1.47
N ALA A 32 -5.08 9.46 1.05
CA ALA A 32 -5.77 10.40 1.95
C ALA A 32 -7.23 9.94 2.16
N ILE A 33 -7.41 8.85 2.90
CA ILE A 33 -8.73 8.23 3.10
C ILE A 33 -9.66 9.16 3.87
N LYS A 34 -10.84 9.42 3.30
CA LYS A 34 -11.91 10.23 3.89
C LYS A 34 -12.99 9.38 4.57
N ASP A 35 -13.28 8.21 4.01
CA ASP A 35 -14.27 7.27 4.55
C ASP A 35 -13.82 5.83 4.32
N TYR A 36 -13.61 5.11 5.40
CA TYR A 36 -13.18 3.70 5.36
C TYR A 36 -14.31 2.72 5.06
N TYR A 37 -15.56 3.13 5.06
CA TYR A 37 -16.70 2.23 4.90
C TYR A 37 -17.32 2.26 3.51
N THR A 38 -16.71 2.99 2.57
CA THR A 38 -17.16 3.04 1.17
C THR A 38 -15.99 3.19 0.20
N VAL A 39 -16.27 3.12 -1.08
CA VAL A 39 -15.28 3.23 -2.17
C VAL A 39 -15.41 4.57 -2.89
N ASN A 40 -14.37 4.91 -3.66
CA ASN A 40 -14.27 6.19 -4.36
C ASN A 40 -15.41 6.35 -5.38
N PRO A 41 -16.24 7.42 -5.25
CA PRO A 41 -17.36 7.66 -6.15
C PRO A 41 -16.94 8.00 -7.58
N ASP A 42 -15.74 8.54 -7.82
CA ASP A 42 -15.21 8.83 -9.16
C ASP A 42 -15.03 7.56 -10.02
N LEU A 43 -14.94 6.38 -9.41
CA LEU A 43 -14.72 5.10 -10.10
C LEU A 43 -16.01 4.31 -10.31
N ALA A 44 -17.16 4.82 -9.86
CA ALA A 44 -18.45 4.20 -10.05
C ALA A 44 -19.13 4.70 -11.33
N ASP A 45 -19.92 3.85 -11.99
CA ASP A 45 -20.83 4.28 -13.06
C ASP A 45 -21.99 5.11 -12.47
N ASP A 46 -22.51 4.69 -11.29
CA ASP A 46 -23.45 5.44 -10.47
C ASP A 46 -22.88 5.66 -9.06
N PRO A 47 -22.52 6.91 -8.68
CA PRO A 47 -21.99 7.21 -7.36
C PRO A 47 -22.87 6.76 -6.19
N THR A 48 -24.20 6.65 -6.38
CA THR A 48 -25.13 6.16 -5.35
C THR A 48 -25.03 4.65 -5.15
N GLN A 49 -24.63 3.91 -6.18
CA GLN A 49 -24.51 2.45 -6.19
C GLN A 49 -23.04 1.97 -6.09
N ARG A 50 -22.12 2.87 -5.76
CA ARG A 50 -20.68 2.56 -5.78
C ARG A 50 -20.27 1.36 -4.94
N LEU A 51 -20.95 1.12 -3.83
CA LEU A 51 -20.66 -0.02 -2.96
C LEU A 51 -21.17 -1.32 -3.56
N GLU A 52 -22.36 -1.30 -4.12
CA GLU A 52 -22.98 -2.43 -4.83
C GLU A 52 -22.17 -2.79 -6.10
N GLU A 53 -21.69 -1.79 -6.83
CA GLU A 53 -20.80 -2.00 -7.98
C GLU A 53 -19.47 -2.64 -7.54
N TRP A 54 -18.92 -2.24 -6.39
CA TRP A 54 -17.74 -2.84 -5.81
C TRP A 54 -17.97 -4.29 -5.37
N GLU A 55 -19.08 -4.59 -4.70
CA GLU A 55 -19.45 -5.95 -4.31
C GLU A 55 -19.66 -6.83 -5.55
N ALA A 56 -20.29 -6.30 -6.59
CA ALA A 56 -20.44 -6.99 -7.88
C ALA A 56 -19.08 -7.25 -8.56
N LEU A 57 -18.10 -6.34 -8.44
CA LEU A 57 -16.73 -6.55 -8.93
C LEU A 57 -16.05 -7.70 -8.16
N ILE A 58 -16.16 -7.74 -6.84
CA ILE A 58 -15.64 -8.84 -6.02
C ILE A 58 -16.22 -10.17 -6.48
N ALA A 59 -17.56 -10.23 -6.63
CA ALA A 59 -18.25 -11.45 -7.07
C ALA A 59 -17.77 -11.94 -8.45
N ARG A 60 -17.63 -11.04 -9.43
CA ARG A 60 -17.08 -11.37 -10.77
C ARG A 60 -15.65 -11.85 -10.70
N THR A 61 -14.84 -11.24 -9.85
CA THR A 61 -13.42 -11.62 -9.64
C THR A 61 -13.33 -13.04 -9.09
N HIS A 62 -14.14 -13.37 -8.09
CA HIS A 62 -14.24 -14.73 -7.52
C HIS A 62 -14.72 -15.76 -8.56
N GLN A 63 -15.67 -15.42 -9.41
CA GLN A 63 -16.13 -16.29 -10.50
C GLN A 63 -15.02 -16.64 -11.49
N CYS A 64 -14.02 -15.75 -11.64
CA CYS A 64 -12.82 -16.01 -12.44
C CYS A 64 -11.72 -16.79 -11.68
N GLY A 65 -11.98 -17.23 -10.45
CA GLY A 65 -10.98 -17.92 -9.60
C GLY A 65 -9.90 -17.01 -9.04
N LEU A 66 -10.10 -15.70 -9.08
CA LEU A 66 -9.18 -14.68 -8.56
C LEU A 66 -9.64 -14.19 -7.18
N LYS A 67 -8.74 -13.59 -6.43
CA LYS A 67 -9.00 -12.97 -5.13
C LYS A 67 -8.87 -11.45 -5.22
N VAL A 68 -9.55 -10.76 -4.30
CA VAL A 68 -9.49 -9.31 -4.16
C VAL A 68 -8.86 -8.97 -2.83
N ILE A 69 -7.75 -8.24 -2.85
CA ILE A 69 -7.19 -7.61 -1.65
C ILE A 69 -7.38 -6.09 -1.74
N MET A 70 -7.54 -5.46 -0.58
CA MET A 70 -7.77 -4.03 -0.46
C MET A 70 -6.56 -3.34 0.17
N ASP A 71 -6.19 -2.19 -0.37
CA ASP A 71 -5.17 -1.33 0.24
C ASP A 71 -5.79 -0.53 1.39
N ILE A 72 -5.19 -0.63 2.58
CA ILE A 72 -5.56 0.12 3.79
C ILE A 72 -4.38 1.01 4.18
N VAL A 73 -4.68 2.23 4.63
CA VAL A 73 -3.71 3.27 5.00
C VAL A 73 -3.79 3.54 6.50
N PRO A 74 -3.15 2.73 7.36
CA PRO A 74 -3.37 2.85 8.81
C PRO A 74 -2.58 3.97 9.47
N ASN A 75 -1.50 4.45 8.85
CA ASN A 75 -0.68 5.50 9.44
C ASN A 75 -1.37 6.86 9.51
N HIS A 76 -2.24 7.19 8.56
CA HIS A 76 -2.87 8.50 8.43
C HIS A 76 -4.19 8.44 7.67
N VAL A 77 -4.96 9.50 7.74
CA VAL A 77 -6.21 9.70 6.99
C VAL A 77 -6.23 11.09 6.35
N ALA A 78 -7.22 11.39 5.50
CA ALA A 78 -7.43 12.73 4.99
C ALA A 78 -7.57 13.74 6.15
N ARG A 79 -7.10 14.95 5.93
CA ARG A 79 -7.19 16.00 6.96
C ARG A 79 -8.62 16.25 7.41
N ARG A 80 -9.58 16.17 6.49
CA ARG A 80 -11.00 16.12 6.78
C ARG A 80 -11.52 14.69 6.64
N TYR A 81 -11.28 13.84 7.65
CA TYR A 81 -11.92 12.54 7.73
C TYR A 81 -13.40 12.70 8.10
N GLU A 82 -14.27 12.09 7.31
CA GLU A 82 -15.72 12.12 7.53
C GLU A 82 -16.36 10.88 6.93
N SER A 83 -16.81 9.95 7.77
CA SER A 83 -17.45 8.73 7.30
C SER A 83 -18.96 8.86 7.32
N ILE A 84 -19.59 8.89 6.13
CA ILE A 84 -21.03 8.91 5.96
C ILE A 84 -21.62 7.51 5.73
N ALA A 85 -20.78 6.55 5.36
CA ALA A 85 -21.21 5.19 5.04
C ALA A 85 -20.96 4.19 6.19
N LYS A 86 -20.49 4.66 7.34
CA LYS A 86 -20.25 3.80 8.49
C LYS A 86 -21.55 3.14 8.99
N PRO A 87 -21.49 1.88 9.46
CA PRO A 87 -22.64 1.20 10.05
C PRO A 87 -23.26 1.98 11.20
N GLU A 88 -24.56 1.82 11.41
CA GLU A 88 -25.28 2.45 12.53
C GLU A 88 -24.62 2.10 13.86
N GLY A 89 -24.47 3.08 14.74
CA GLY A 89 -23.81 2.96 16.04
C GLY A 89 -22.27 2.98 15.98
N THR A 90 -21.67 3.01 14.80
CA THR A 90 -20.20 3.13 14.64
C THR A 90 -19.76 4.58 14.79
N ARG A 91 -18.65 4.79 15.52
CA ARG A 91 -18.00 6.10 15.66
C ARG A 91 -16.82 6.22 14.70
N GLY A 92 -16.77 7.32 13.95
CA GLY A 92 -15.65 7.64 13.05
C GLY A 92 -14.39 8.09 13.80
N PHE A 93 -13.26 8.15 13.09
CA PHE A 93 -12.02 8.70 13.67
C PHE A 93 -12.23 10.18 14.05
N GLY A 94 -11.82 10.51 15.27
CA GLY A 94 -11.85 11.87 15.83
C GLY A 94 -13.19 12.32 16.40
N GLU A 95 -14.27 11.56 16.24
CA GLU A 95 -15.62 11.97 16.70
C GLU A 95 -15.72 12.05 18.23
N ASP A 96 -14.91 11.30 18.97
CA ASP A 96 -14.92 11.25 20.43
C ASP A 96 -13.62 11.80 21.05
N ASP A 97 -12.76 12.44 20.26
CA ASP A 97 -11.47 12.93 20.69
C ASP A 97 -11.60 14.12 21.65
N ASP A 98 -10.82 14.12 22.72
CA ASP A 98 -10.58 15.30 23.55
C ASP A 98 -9.57 16.21 22.84
N THR A 99 -10.08 17.24 22.18
CA THR A 99 -9.27 18.20 21.42
C THR A 99 -8.58 19.27 22.29
N THR A 100 -8.81 19.24 23.61
CA THR A 100 -8.19 20.19 24.55
C THR A 100 -6.80 19.75 25.01
N VAL A 101 -6.41 18.50 24.69
CA VAL A 101 -5.10 17.90 25.02
C VAL A 101 -4.34 17.51 23.76
N GLN A 102 -3.02 17.54 23.84
CA GLN A 102 -2.19 17.11 22.72
C GLN A 102 -2.33 15.61 22.43
N TYR A 103 -2.51 14.83 23.48
CA TYR A 103 -2.58 13.37 23.44
C TYR A 103 -3.53 12.84 24.52
N ALA A 104 -4.33 11.87 24.15
CA ALA A 104 -4.99 10.95 25.07
C ALA A 104 -4.97 9.55 24.42
N VAL A 105 -4.89 8.49 25.21
CA VAL A 105 -4.73 7.10 24.69
C VAL A 105 -5.86 6.69 23.73
N ASN A 106 -7.07 7.21 23.97
CA ASN A 106 -8.26 6.93 23.15
C ASN A 106 -8.58 8.02 22.10
N ASN A 107 -7.80 9.10 22.03
CA ASN A 107 -7.88 10.01 20.90
C ASN A 107 -7.37 9.32 19.64
N ASN A 108 -8.05 9.53 18.53
CA ASN A 108 -7.61 9.00 17.24
C ASN A 108 -6.53 9.88 16.59
N PHE A 109 -6.43 11.14 16.98
CA PHE A 109 -5.46 12.10 16.46
C PHE A 109 -4.62 12.72 17.58
N TYR A 110 -3.48 13.32 17.16
CA TYR A 110 -2.70 14.24 17.99
C TYR A 110 -3.07 15.67 17.64
N TYR A 111 -3.19 16.52 18.65
CA TYR A 111 -3.62 17.92 18.50
C TYR A 111 -2.55 18.89 18.95
N ASN A 112 -2.62 20.12 18.43
CA ASN A 112 -1.95 21.29 18.98
C ASN A 112 -3.04 22.17 19.63
N PRO A 113 -3.33 21.97 20.92
CA PRO A 113 -4.39 22.72 21.61
C PRO A 113 -4.14 24.23 21.51
N ASN A 114 -5.22 24.99 21.26
CA ASN A 114 -5.20 26.45 21.13
C ASN A 114 -4.49 27.01 19.88
N GLU A 115 -4.08 26.18 18.93
CA GLU A 115 -3.49 26.59 17.66
C GLU A 115 -4.37 26.20 16.49
N ALA A 116 -4.59 27.12 15.55
CA ALA A 116 -5.26 26.82 14.29
C ALA A 116 -4.24 26.28 13.25
N PHE A 117 -4.69 25.33 12.45
CA PHE A 117 -3.89 24.88 11.30
C PHE A 117 -3.70 26.02 10.29
N GLN A 118 -2.50 26.14 9.76
CA GLN A 118 -2.13 27.06 8.71
C GLN A 118 -1.57 26.30 7.52
N LEU A 119 -2.01 26.67 6.33
CA LEU A 119 -1.46 26.10 5.10
C LEU A 119 0.05 26.37 5.00
N PRO A 120 0.83 25.43 4.44
CA PRO A 120 2.24 25.61 4.17
C PRO A 120 2.50 26.84 3.30
N GLU A 121 3.70 27.40 3.40
CA GLU A 121 4.10 28.51 2.55
C GLU A 121 3.98 28.17 1.06
N GLY A 122 3.36 29.06 0.29
CA GLY A 122 3.15 28.88 -1.16
C GLY A 122 1.98 27.96 -1.53
N ILE A 123 1.22 27.48 -0.56
CA ILE A 123 -0.07 26.83 -0.76
C ILE A 123 -1.15 27.84 -0.45
N TYR A 124 -2.08 28.02 -1.37
CA TYR A 124 -3.14 29.03 -1.30
C TYR A 124 -4.50 28.36 -1.39
N GLY A 125 -5.48 28.94 -0.70
CA GLY A 125 -6.86 28.47 -0.71
C GLY A 125 -7.50 28.60 0.65
N GLU A 126 -8.71 28.10 0.76
CA GLU A 126 -9.50 28.10 2.00
C GLU A 126 -9.39 26.73 2.66
N TYR A 127 -9.03 26.71 3.94
CA TYR A 127 -9.15 25.55 4.81
C TYR A 127 -9.12 26.00 6.27
N HIS A 128 -10.04 25.52 7.08
CA HIS A 128 -10.13 25.86 8.50
C HIS A 128 -10.12 24.59 9.36
N GLU A 129 -9.16 24.51 10.28
CA GLU A 129 -9.05 23.45 11.27
C GLU A 129 -8.59 24.03 12.60
N PHE A 130 -9.36 23.77 13.66
CA PHE A 130 -9.02 24.15 15.02
C PHE A 130 -9.52 23.10 16.01
N PRO A 131 -8.67 22.62 16.93
CA PRO A 131 -7.22 22.81 16.93
C PRO A 131 -6.55 22.07 15.77
N ALA A 132 -5.33 22.49 15.41
CA ALA A 132 -4.54 21.84 14.40
C ALA A 132 -4.18 20.40 14.79
N LYS A 133 -4.25 19.47 13.84
CA LYS A 133 -3.79 18.08 14.00
C LYS A 133 -2.38 17.90 13.42
N TRP A 134 -1.61 16.96 13.95
CA TRP A 134 -0.32 16.59 13.37
C TRP A 134 -0.48 16.03 11.96
N THR A 135 0.47 16.31 11.10
CA THR A 135 0.43 15.82 9.71
C THR A 135 0.70 14.32 9.61
N GLY A 136 0.35 13.70 8.50
CA GLY A 136 0.46 12.26 8.29
C GLY A 136 1.87 11.69 8.48
N ASN A 137 2.92 12.45 8.19
CA ASN A 137 4.31 12.06 8.45
C ASN A 137 4.75 12.28 9.91
N GLY A 138 3.86 12.80 10.77
CA GLY A 138 4.14 13.07 12.17
C GLY A 138 4.72 14.45 12.46
N ALA A 139 4.74 15.37 11.51
CA ALA A 139 5.13 16.75 11.76
C ALA A 139 4.12 17.42 12.71
N ARG A 140 4.67 18.13 13.73
CA ARG A 140 3.89 18.64 14.87
C ARG A 140 3.52 20.12 14.74
N ALA A 141 4.08 20.81 13.74
CA ALA A 141 3.83 22.23 13.56
C ALA A 141 2.39 22.50 13.08
N SER A 142 1.74 23.51 13.65
CA SER A 142 0.44 23.98 13.17
C SER A 142 0.52 24.64 11.79
N LYS A 143 1.73 25.07 11.37
CA LYS A 143 2.09 25.44 10.00
C LYS A 143 3.18 24.50 9.51
N PRO A 144 2.84 23.35 8.91
CA PRO A 144 3.83 22.41 8.42
C PRO A 144 4.58 22.92 7.19
N ASP A 145 5.69 22.25 6.83
CA ASP A 145 6.38 22.45 5.56
C ASP A 145 5.59 21.86 4.39
N ARG A 146 5.87 22.31 3.16
CA ARG A 146 5.25 21.78 1.93
C ARG A 146 5.55 20.29 1.70
N ASN A 147 6.68 19.80 2.21
CA ASN A 147 7.09 18.38 2.09
C ASN A 147 6.52 17.52 3.22
N ASP A 148 5.97 18.12 4.26
CA ASP A 148 5.14 17.39 5.20
C ASP A 148 3.86 16.94 4.48
N TRP A 149 3.32 15.81 4.89
CA TRP A 149 2.07 15.30 4.29
C TRP A 149 0.88 16.08 4.84
N TYR A 150 0.87 17.40 4.56
CA TYR A 150 -0.05 18.37 5.16
C TYR A 150 -1.52 18.15 4.77
N GLU A 151 -1.78 17.44 3.67
CA GLU A 151 -3.11 17.01 3.24
C GLU A 151 -3.67 15.83 4.05
N THR A 152 -2.88 15.26 4.94
CA THR A 152 -3.23 14.13 5.79
C THR A 152 -2.96 14.42 7.26
N VAL A 153 -3.57 13.62 8.14
CA VAL A 153 -3.39 13.68 9.59
C VAL A 153 -2.93 12.34 10.16
N LYS A 154 -1.99 12.40 11.09
CA LYS A 154 -1.42 11.22 11.76
C LYS A 154 -2.45 10.59 12.69
N LEU A 155 -2.61 9.27 12.61
CA LEU A 155 -3.42 8.50 13.54
C LEU A 155 -2.62 8.16 14.82
N ASN A 156 -3.29 8.19 15.95
CA ASN A 156 -2.74 7.87 17.26
C ASN A 156 -3.01 6.41 17.61
N TYR A 157 -1.95 5.66 17.81
CA TYR A 157 -1.99 4.25 18.20
C TYR A 157 -1.68 4.01 19.69
N GLY A 158 -1.82 5.01 20.54
CA GLY A 158 -1.45 4.94 21.94
C GLY A 158 0.05 5.13 22.18
N VAL A 159 0.74 5.80 21.26
CA VAL A 159 2.14 6.21 21.40
C VAL A 159 2.17 7.67 21.77
N ARG A 160 2.75 7.98 22.94
CA ARG A 160 2.86 9.36 23.45
C ARG A 160 3.83 10.19 22.60
N PRO A 161 3.75 11.54 22.67
CA PRO A 161 4.69 12.40 21.98
C PRO A 161 6.17 12.20 22.34
N ASP A 162 6.47 11.62 23.48
CA ASP A 162 7.83 11.24 23.91
C ASP A 162 8.25 9.83 23.45
N GLY A 163 7.36 9.11 22.73
CA GLY A 163 7.62 7.76 22.22
C GLY A 163 7.23 6.63 23.18
N THR A 164 6.81 6.92 24.40
CA THR A 164 6.33 5.89 25.32
C THR A 164 4.97 5.34 24.88
N LYS A 165 4.68 4.08 25.25
CA LYS A 165 3.50 3.35 24.79
C LYS A 165 2.48 3.22 25.93
N ASP A 166 1.20 3.47 25.63
CA ASP A 166 0.07 3.32 26.56
C ASP A 166 -0.78 2.08 26.23
N PHE A 167 -0.12 0.98 25.86
CA PHE A 167 -0.74 -0.31 25.62
C PHE A 167 0.19 -1.44 26.09
N THR A 168 -0.37 -2.63 26.23
CA THR A 168 0.40 -3.83 26.63
C THR A 168 1.43 -4.17 25.55
N GLU A 169 2.68 -4.32 25.93
CA GLU A 169 3.71 -4.82 25.03
C GLU A 169 3.51 -6.32 24.76
N LEU A 170 3.73 -6.71 23.52
CA LEU A 170 3.70 -8.11 23.12
C LEU A 170 5.03 -8.77 23.52
N PRO A 171 5.02 -9.87 24.31
CA PRO A 171 6.25 -10.58 24.67
C PRO A 171 6.98 -11.10 23.42
N ALA A 172 8.31 -10.98 23.38
CA ALA A 172 9.13 -11.44 22.27
C ALA A 172 8.94 -12.96 21.98
N SER A 173 8.60 -13.76 22.99
CA SER A 173 8.31 -15.19 22.80
C SER A 173 7.16 -15.46 21.83
N PHE A 174 6.27 -14.47 21.61
CA PHE A 174 5.15 -14.60 20.69
C PHE A 174 5.57 -14.63 19.21
N GLU A 175 6.83 -14.38 18.88
CA GLU A 175 7.32 -14.55 17.50
C GLU A 175 7.10 -15.98 16.96
N ASN A 176 7.16 -16.99 17.83
CA ASN A 176 6.99 -18.39 17.48
C ASN A 176 5.56 -18.93 17.72
N GLU A 177 4.67 -18.11 18.28
CA GLU A 177 3.28 -18.50 18.49
C GLU A 177 2.45 -18.32 17.21
N ASP A 178 1.37 -19.06 17.08
CA ASP A 178 0.44 -18.94 15.95
C ASP A 178 -0.50 -17.72 16.09
N THR A 179 -1.28 -17.47 15.06
CA THR A 179 -2.22 -16.34 15.06
C THR A 179 -3.35 -16.50 16.07
N GLU A 180 -3.72 -17.72 16.44
CA GLU A 180 -4.76 -17.98 17.43
C GLU A 180 -4.26 -17.64 18.85
N ALA A 181 -3.00 -17.97 19.19
CA ALA A 181 -2.38 -17.56 20.44
C ALA A 181 -2.31 -16.02 20.57
N HIS A 182 -1.95 -15.32 19.46
CA HIS A 182 -1.99 -13.85 19.43
C HIS A 182 -3.41 -13.30 19.64
N TYR A 183 -4.40 -13.88 19.00
CA TYR A 183 -5.79 -13.47 19.16
C TYR A 183 -6.26 -13.62 20.62
N HIS A 184 -5.96 -14.74 21.28
CA HIS A 184 -6.28 -14.96 22.67
C HIS A 184 -5.50 -14.04 23.63
N PHE A 185 -4.23 -13.72 23.32
CA PHE A 185 -3.45 -12.75 24.08
C PHE A 185 -4.15 -11.39 24.16
N TRP A 186 -4.68 -10.93 23.05
CA TRP A 186 -5.33 -9.62 22.97
C TRP A 186 -6.78 -9.59 23.49
N ALA A 187 -7.41 -10.74 23.68
CA ALA A 187 -8.83 -10.84 24.03
C ALA A 187 -9.21 -10.15 25.35
N ASP A 188 -8.31 -10.13 26.33
CA ASP A 188 -8.51 -9.53 27.64
C ASP A 188 -7.74 -8.21 27.85
N LYS A 189 -7.05 -7.71 26.82
CA LYS A 189 -6.27 -6.48 26.91
C LYS A 189 -7.08 -5.25 26.51
N THR A 190 -6.87 -4.17 27.25
CA THR A 190 -7.35 -2.86 26.82
C THR A 190 -6.42 -2.32 25.74
N VAL A 191 -6.99 -1.96 24.60
CA VAL A 191 -6.26 -1.40 23.46
C VAL A 191 -6.78 0.00 23.13
N PRO A 192 -5.95 0.87 22.52
CA PRO A 192 -6.36 2.20 22.06
C PRO A 192 -7.58 2.14 21.13
N ASP A 193 -8.36 3.21 21.11
CA ASP A 193 -9.59 3.26 20.31
C ASP A 193 -9.34 3.09 18.81
N THR A 194 -8.26 3.65 18.28
CA THR A 194 -7.84 3.49 16.88
C THR A 194 -7.69 2.03 16.49
N TRP A 195 -7.19 1.17 17.39
CA TRP A 195 -7.04 -0.26 17.12
C TRP A 195 -8.39 -0.95 16.92
N ARG A 196 -9.36 -0.65 17.79
CA ARG A 196 -10.72 -1.20 17.69
C ARG A 196 -11.38 -0.79 16.38
N LYS A 197 -11.29 0.49 16.04
CA LYS A 197 -11.85 1.03 14.79
C LYS A 197 -11.26 0.35 13.55
N PHE A 198 -9.94 0.15 13.49
CA PHE A 198 -9.35 -0.58 12.36
C PHE A 198 -9.73 -2.06 12.31
N LYS A 199 -9.87 -2.71 13.46
CA LYS A 199 -10.39 -4.07 13.48
C LYS A 199 -11.80 -4.12 12.89
N ASP A 200 -12.69 -3.22 13.32
CA ASP A 200 -14.07 -3.17 12.81
C ASP A 200 -14.11 -2.87 11.31
N ILE A 201 -13.26 -1.97 10.80
CA ILE A 201 -13.09 -1.68 9.37
C ILE A 201 -12.64 -2.94 8.61
N ALA A 202 -11.60 -3.63 9.10
CA ALA A 202 -11.11 -4.83 8.44
C ALA A 202 -12.15 -5.96 8.39
N LEU A 203 -12.84 -6.20 9.52
CA LEU A 203 -13.91 -7.21 9.58
C LEU A 203 -15.11 -6.84 8.71
N TYR A 204 -15.45 -5.56 8.60
CA TYR A 204 -16.47 -5.08 7.68
C TYR A 204 -16.15 -5.45 6.22
N TRP A 205 -14.91 -5.18 5.77
CA TRP A 205 -14.50 -5.49 4.39
C TRP A 205 -14.36 -6.99 4.14
N LEU A 206 -13.91 -7.78 5.11
CA LEU A 206 -13.96 -9.24 5.02
C LEU A 206 -15.40 -9.73 4.87
N GLY A 207 -16.35 -9.13 5.60
CA GLY A 207 -17.78 -9.41 5.48
C GLY A 207 -18.36 -9.07 4.09
N LYS A 208 -17.75 -8.11 3.38
CA LYS A 208 -18.08 -7.73 2.00
C LYS A 208 -17.39 -8.62 0.94
N GLY A 209 -16.61 -9.61 1.35
CA GLY A 209 -15.98 -10.58 0.45
C GLY A 209 -14.55 -10.24 0.02
N VAL A 210 -13.91 -9.22 0.61
CA VAL A 210 -12.48 -8.93 0.40
C VAL A 210 -11.67 -10.09 0.99
N ASP A 211 -10.67 -10.58 0.26
CA ASP A 211 -9.86 -11.75 0.62
C ASP A 211 -8.61 -11.41 1.44
N GLY A 212 -8.36 -10.15 1.68
CA GLY A 212 -7.18 -9.71 2.43
C GLY A 212 -6.82 -8.25 2.19
N PHE A 213 -5.66 -7.87 2.68
CA PHE A 213 -5.25 -6.47 2.70
C PHE A 213 -3.78 -6.27 2.32
N ARG A 214 -3.49 -5.11 1.72
CA ARG A 214 -2.17 -4.50 1.66
C ARG A 214 -2.17 -3.33 2.63
N TYR A 215 -1.13 -3.20 3.44
CA TYR A 215 -1.01 -2.15 4.44
C TYR A 215 0.05 -1.14 4.03
N ASP A 216 -0.39 0.09 3.77
CA ASP A 216 0.47 1.24 3.48
C ASP A 216 1.26 1.66 4.71
N MET A 217 2.54 2.00 4.53
CA MET A 217 3.42 2.55 5.57
C MET A 217 3.37 1.78 6.89
N ALA A 218 3.32 0.44 6.83
CA ALA A 218 3.08 -0.40 8.00
C ALA A 218 4.13 -0.24 9.10
N GLU A 219 5.39 0.05 8.75
CA GLU A 219 6.47 0.24 9.73
C GLU A 219 6.34 1.51 10.59
N MET A 220 5.47 2.44 10.18
CA MET A 220 5.17 3.65 10.97
C MET A 220 4.11 3.41 12.07
N VAL A 221 3.61 2.19 12.18
CA VAL A 221 2.57 1.77 13.13
C VAL A 221 3.13 0.66 14.01
N PRO A 222 2.86 0.65 15.33
CA PRO A 222 3.42 -0.33 16.25
C PRO A 222 3.15 -1.79 15.86
N VAL A 223 4.15 -2.64 15.99
CA VAL A 223 4.04 -4.07 15.66
C VAL A 223 2.97 -4.79 16.50
N GLU A 224 2.72 -4.32 17.72
CA GLU A 224 1.68 -4.84 18.61
C GLU A 224 0.28 -4.62 18.02
N PHE A 225 0.03 -3.48 17.38
CA PHE A 225 -1.22 -3.25 16.65
C PHE A 225 -1.41 -4.26 15.53
N TRP A 226 -0.36 -4.58 14.79
CA TRP A 226 -0.43 -5.58 13.72
C TRP A 226 -0.72 -6.97 14.27
N SER A 227 -0.09 -7.35 15.37
CA SER A 227 -0.42 -8.58 16.09
C SER A 227 -1.92 -8.65 16.44
N TYR A 228 -2.46 -7.58 17.03
CA TYR A 228 -3.88 -7.46 17.35
C TYR A 228 -4.79 -7.56 16.13
N LEU A 229 -4.53 -6.76 15.10
CA LEU A 229 -5.38 -6.69 13.91
C LEU A 229 -5.30 -7.98 13.10
N ASN A 230 -4.09 -8.44 12.79
CA ASN A 230 -3.89 -9.59 11.90
C ASN A 230 -4.36 -10.91 12.54
N SER A 231 -4.20 -11.07 13.85
CA SER A 231 -4.75 -12.22 14.55
C SER A 231 -6.28 -12.24 14.51
N ALA A 232 -6.94 -11.09 14.68
CA ALA A 232 -8.39 -10.99 14.56
C ALA A 232 -8.88 -11.28 13.13
N ILE A 233 -8.17 -10.79 12.10
CA ILE A 233 -8.46 -11.09 10.69
C ILE A 233 -8.31 -12.59 10.43
N LYS A 234 -7.21 -13.22 10.88
CA LYS A 234 -6.95 -14.66 10.69
C LYS A 234 -7.93 -15.54 11.46
N HIS A 235 -8.37 -15.10 12.63
CA HIS A 235 -9.43 -15.78 13.37
C HIS A 235 -10.75 -15.79 12.58
N GLN A 236 -11.13 -14.68 11.95
CA GLN A 236 -12.32 -14.57 11.10
C GLN A 236 -12.14 -15.31 9.77
N ASN A 237 -10.99 -15.17 9.12
CA ASN A 237 -10.66 -15.80 7.85
C ASN A 237 -9.20 -16.27 7.83
N PRO A 238 -8.91 -17.53 8.18
CA PRO A 238 -7.52 -18.06 8.21
C PRO A 238 -6.79 -17.97 6.86
N LYS A 239 -7.52 -17.82 5.76
CA LYS A 239 -6.98 -17.71 4.40
C LYS A 239 -6.80 -16.26 3.92
N ALA A 240 -7.09 -15.28 4.76
CA ALA A 240 -6.89 -13.88 4.40
C ALA A 240 -5.43 -13.63 4.02
N PHE A 241 -5.22 -12.89 2.92
CA PHE A 241 -3.88 -12.53 2.43
C PHE A 241 -3.46 -11.18 3.04
N LEU A 242 -2.31 -11.13 3.72
CA LEU A 242 -1.85 -9.96 4.44
C LEU A 242 -0.46 -9.56 3.96
N LEU A 243 -0.39 -8.46 3.21
CA LEU A 243 0.83 -7.87 2.65
C LEU A 243 1.10 -6.53 3.30
N ALA A 244 2.34 -6.26 3.70
CA ALA A 244 2.70 -4.98 4.30
C ALA A 244 3.87 -4.29 3.60
N GLU A 245 3.81 -2.98 3.58
CA GLU A 245 4.90 -2.12 3.17
C GLU A 245 5.80 -1.85 4.38
N VAL A 246 6.95 -2.51 4.42
CA VAL A 246 8.01 -2.35 5.41
C VAL A 246 9.32 -2.22 4.65
N TYR A 247 10.02 -1.10 4.81
CA TYR A 247 11.25 -0.81 4.04
C TYR A 247 12.52 -0.98 4.87
N ASN A 248 12.44 -0.92 6.20
CA ASN A 248 13.59 -1.18 7.05
C ASN A 248 13.86 -2.68 7.15
N PRO A 249 15.00 -3.21 6.63
CA PRO A 249 15.29 -4.64 6.70
C PRO A 249 15.42 -5.21 8.12
N ASN A 250 15.71 -4.35 9.12
CA ASN A 250 15.77 -4.77 10.51
C ASN A 250 14.37 -5.07 11.09
N GLU A 251 13.33 -4.51 10.48
CA GLU A 251 11.93 -4.70 10.89
C GLU A 251 11.25 -5.86 10.16
N TYR A 252 11.85 -6.48 9.15
CA TYR A 252 11.19 -7.55 8.38
C TYR A 252 10.74 -8.70 9.30
N ARG A 253 11.63 -9.21 10.14
CA ARG A 253 11.30 -10.36 11.02
C ARG A 253 10.29 -9.99 12.12
N PRO A 254 10.41 -8.87 12.84
CA PRO A 254 9.38 -8.41 13.75
C PRO A 254 7.99 -8.32 13.11
N TYR A 255 7.87 -7.70 11.93
CA TYR A 255 6.57 -7.54 11.27
C TYR A 255 6.02 -8.87 10.72
N LEU A 256 6.88 -9.77 10.26
CA LEU A 256 6.47 -11.12 9.84
C LEU A 256 6.07 -12.00 11.03
N HIS A 257 6.86 -12.00 12.12
CA HIS A 257 6.71 -12.96 13.20
C HIS A 257 5.82 -12.45 14.34
N LEU A 258 6.02 -11.22 14.81
CA LEU A 258 5.17 -10.61 15.83
C LEU A 258 3.95 -9.93 15.20
N GLY A 259 4.12 -9.19 14.10
CA GLY A 259 3.04 -8.51 13.39
C GLY A 259 2.12 -9.44 12.60
N LYS A 260 2.51 -10.71 12.42
CA LYS A 260 1.72 -11.73 11.70
C LYS A 260 1.34 -11.34 10.25
N MET A 261 2.23 -10.59 9.58
CA MET A 261 2.11 -10.38 8.13
C MET A 261 2.41 -11.68 7.40
N ASP A 262 1.68 -11.97 6.30
CA ASP A 262 2.02 -13.09 5.43
C ASP A 262 3.23 -12.75 4.56
N TYR A 263 3.25 -11.53 4.00
CA TYR A 263 4.26 -11.06 3.08
C TYR A 263 4.66 -9.61 3.34
N LEU A 264 5.92 -9.29 3.00
CA LEU A 264 6.44 -7.93 2.91
C LEU A 264 7.00 -7.67 1.51
N TYR A 265 7.08 -6.40 1.10
CA TYR A 265 7.77 -6.02 -0.12
C TYR A 265 9.30 -6.19 0.02
N ASP A 266 9.95 -6.82 -0.95
CA ASP A 266 11.41 -6.80 -1.08
C ASP A 266 11.85 -5.56 -1.88
N LYS A 267 11.69 -4.38 -1.27
CA LYS A 267 12.01 -3.09 -1.90
C LYS A 267 13.50 -2.74 -1.77
N VAL A 268 13.96 -2.61 -0.53
CA VAL A 268 15.27 -2.00 -0.22
C VAL A 268 16.43 -2.93 -0.58
N GLN A 269 16.20 -4.22 -0.66
CA GLN A 269 17.25 -5.17 -0.99
C GLN A 269 17.17 -5.62 -2.45
N LEU A 270 16.30 -6.52 -2.82
CA LEU A 270 16.29 -7.09 -4.17
C LEU A 270 15.87 -6.09 -5.24
N TYR A 271 14.76 -5.35 -5.04
CA TYR A 271 14.30 -4.37 -6.02
C TYR A 271 15.38 -3.32 -6.30
N ASP A 272 15.92 -2.66 -5.26
CA ASP A 272 16.92 -1.61 -5.43
C ASP A 272 18.19 -2.15 -6.11
N THR A 273 18.60 -3.38 -5.78
CA THR A 273 19.74 -4.03 -6.40
C THR A 273 19.50 -4.29 -7.89
N LEU A 274 18.35 -4.90 -8.24
CA LEU A 274 18.02 -5.18 -9.64
C LEU A 274 17.88 -3.89 -10.46
N ARG A 275 17.26 -2.86 -9.88
CA ARG A 275 17.17 -1.55 -10.51
C ARG A 275 18.57 -0.96 -10.77
N ASN A 276 19.47 -0.98 -9.79
CA ASN A 276 20.83 -0.48 -9.95
C ASN A 276 21.64 -1.28 -10.98
N ILE A 277 21.47 -2.58 -11.05
CA ILE A 277 22.09 -3.42 -12.09
C ILE A 277 21.60 -2.96 -13.49
N VAL A 278 20.30 -2.81 -13.67
CA VAL A 278 19.71 -2.44 -14.97
C VAL A 278 20.04 -1.02 -15.36
N THR A 279 19.99 -0.08 -14.41
CA THR A 279 20.14 1.38 -14.66
C THR A 279 21.60 1.79 -14.75
N HIS A 280 22.45 1.27 -13.86
CA HIS A 280 23.83 1.72 -13.67
C HIS A 280 24.88 0.66 -14.01
N GLY A 281 24.48 -0.55 -14.38
CA GLY A 281 25.43 -1.64 -14.70
C GLY A 281 26.19 -2.15 -13.48
N HIS A 282 25.60 -2.12 -12.29
CA HIS A 282 26.22 -2.69 -11.10
C HIS A 282 26.38 -4.21 -11.23
N SER A 283 27.30 -4.80 -10.44
CA SER A 283 27.55 -6.24 -10.45
C SER A 283 26.33 -7.04 -9.97
N THR A 284 26.05 -8.15 -10.63
CA THR A 284 25.06 -9.14 -10.19
C THR A 284 25.48 -9.89 -8.92
N ASP A 285 26.75 -9.81 -8.52
CA ASP A 285 27.27 -10.44 -7.30
C ASP A 285 26.55 -9.97 -6.03
N ALA A 286 25.96 -8.78 -6.07
CA ALA A 286 25.16 -8.25 -4.96
C ALA A 286 23.88 -9.04 -4.66
N ILE A 287 23.38 -9.85 -5.61
CA ILE A 287 22.13 -10.62 -5.45
C ILE A 287 22.27 -11.77 -4.45
N ALA A 288 23.36 -12.53 -4.54
CA ALA A 288 23.55 -13.72 -3.71
C ALA A 288 23.64 -13.42 -2.20
N PRO A 289 24.38 -12.39 -1.72
CA PRO A 289 24.36 -12.00 -0.32
C PRO A 289 22.98 -11.61 0.21
N ILE A 290 22.16 -10.92 -0.59
CA ILE A 290 20.78 -10.54 -0.22
C ILE A 290 19.94 -11.79 0.05
N GLN A 291 19.97 -12.74 -0.87
CA GLN A 291 19.22 -14.00 -0.72
C GLN A 291 19.73 -14.83 0.47
N HIS A 292 21.03 -14.83 0.71
CA HIS A 292 21.59 -15.49 1.88
C HIS A 292 21.09 -14.84 3.20
N ASN A 293 21.08 -13.53 3.28
CA ASN A 293 20.65 -12.79 4.47
C ASN A 293 19.14 -12.94 4.74
N LEU A 294 18.34 -13.19 3.71
CA LEU A 294 16.89 -13.38 3.78
C LEU A 294 16.47 -14.85 3.71
N ALA A 295 17.40 -15.80 3.77
CA ALA A 295 17.13 -17.23 3.49
C ALA A 295 15.97 -17.81 4.30
N ASP A 296 15.82 -17.41 5.57
CA ASP A 296 14.75 -17.84 6.46
C ASP A 296 13.37 -17.25 6.10
N ILE A 297 13.33 -16.07 5.48
CA ILE A 297 12.10 -15.34 5.16
C ILE A 297 11.92 -15.09 3.65
N ALA A 298 12.81 -15.54 2.79
CA ALA A 298 12.77 -15.24 1.35
C ALA A 298 11.43 -15.62 0.70
N HIS A 299 10.81 -16.70 1.13
CA HIS A 299 9.51 -17.16 0.66
C HIS A 299 8.34 -16.22 1.04
N ARG A 300 8.57 -15.29 1.95
CA ARG A 300 7.61 -14.28 2.44
C ARG A 300 7.91 -12.85 1.94
N MET A 301 8.93 -12.68 1.10
CA MET A 301 9.31 -11.39 0.54
C MET A 301 8.70 -11.24 -0.86
N LEU A 302 7.62 -10.45 -1.01
CA LEU A 302 6.98 -10.22 -2.30
C LEU A 302 7.90 -9.42 -3.23
N HIS A 303 8.16 -9.97 -4.41
CA HIS A 303 9.03 -9.37 -5.41
C HIS A 303 8.25 -8.54 -6.43
N PHE A 304 8.86 -7.48 -6.94
CA PHE A 304 8.30 -6.60 -7.97
C PHE A 304 9.40 -5.80 -8.67
N LEU A 305 9.09 -5.22 -9.82
CA LEU A 305 9.95 -4.22 -10.47
C LEU A 305 9.21 -2.91 -10.79
N GLU A 306 7.90 -2.89 -10.67
CA GLU A 306 7.08 -1.68 -10.77
C GLU A 306 6.01 -1.66 -9.69
N ASN A 307 5.72 -0.48 -9.17
CA ASN A 307 4.52 -0.16 -8.40
C ASN A 307 4.15 1.31 -8.62
N HIS A 308 3.18 1.81 -7.88
CA HIS A 308 2.70 3.18 -7.99
C HIS A 308 3.67 4.24 -7.43
N ASP A 309 4.66 3.84 -6.65
CA ASP A 309 5.68 4.72 -6.05
C ASP A 309 7.00 4.74 -6.80
N GLU A 310 7.25 3.75 -7.64
CA GLU A 310 8.50 3.59 -8.35
C GLU A 310 8.37 3.94 -9.84
N GLN A 311 9.50 4.19 -10.48
CA GLN A 311 9.55 4.46 -11.90
C GLN A 311 9.11 3.24 -12.71
N ARG A 312 8.47 3.49 -13.85
CA ARG A 312 8.18 2.43 -14.82
C ARG A 312 9.48 1.85 -15.40
N ILE A 313 9.51 0.55 -15.59
CA ILE A 313 10.67 -0.13 -16.23
C ILE A 313 11.01 0.51 -17.58
N ALA A 314 9.99 0.80 -18.39
CA ALA A 314 10.18 1.37 -19.72
C ALA A 314 10.53 2.86 -19.73
N SER A 315 10.55 3.53 -18.57
CA SER A 315 10.93 4.93 -18.47
C SER A 315 12.44 5.14 -18.62
N PRO A 316 12.87 6.33 -19.05
CA PRO A 316 14.30 6.67 -19.14
C PRO A 316 15.05 6.54 -17.80
N GLU A 317 14.34 6.72 -16.69
CA GLU A 317 14.89 6.71 -15.32
C GLU A 317 15.11 5.30 -14.76
N PHE A 318 14.63 4.25 -15.47
CA PHE A 318 14.87 2.86 -15.12
C PHE A 318 15.65 2.16 -16.26
N ALA A 319 14.98 1.45 -17.14
CA ALA A 319 15.63 0.68 -18.21
C ALA A 319 15.65 1.41 -19.56
N GLY A 320 14.81 2.43 -19.76
CA GLY A 320 14.63 3.16 -21.00
C GLY A 320 13.71 2.46 -22.01
N TYR A 321 13.67 1.13 -21.99
CA TYR A 321 12.72 0.30 -22.75
C TYR A 321 12.49 -1.03 -22.03
N ALA A 322 11.28 -1.58 -22.14
CA ALA A 322 10.83 -2.66 -21.29
C ALA A 322 11.61 -3.98 -21.46
N GLU A 323 12.06 -4.28 -22.68
CA GLU A 323 12.77 -5.52 -22.98
C GLU A 323 14.12 -5.65 -22.28
N LYS A 324 14.77 -4.51 -21.99
CA LYS A 324 16.07 -4.48 -21.28
C LYS A 324 15.97 -5.10 -19.88
N ALA A 325 14.82 -4.99 -19.23
CA ALA A 325 14.62 -5.51 -17.87
C ALA A 325 14.10 -6.95 -17.83
N LYS A 326 13.89 -7.63 -18.96
CA LYS A 326 13.45 -9.05 -18.96
C LYS A 326 14.33 -9.96 -18.11
N PRO A 327 15.69 -9.89 -18.12
CA PRO A 327 16.52 -10.68 -17.22
C PRO A 327 16.25 -10.38 -15.74
N ALA A 328 16.17 -9.10 -15.36
CA ALA A 328 15.88 -8.70 -13.99
C ALA A 328 14.49 -9.16 -13.53
N MET A 329 13.48 -9.08 -14.41
CA MET A 329 12.14 -9.61 -14.11
C MET A 329 12.13 -11.12 -13.95
N THR A 330 12.93 -11.82 -14.74
CA THR A 330 13.08 -13.29 -14.62
C THR A 330 13.69 -13.64 -13.26
N VAL A 331 14.75 -12.94 -12.85
CA VAL A 331 15.36 -13.12 -11.52
C VAL A 331 14.35 -12.81 -10.42
N SER A 332 13.70 -11.64 -10.47
CA SER A 332 12.68 -11.22 -9.50
C SER A 332 11.56 -12.25 -9.36
N THR A 333 11.15 -12.89 -10.47
CA THR A 333 10.07 -13.88 -10.46
C THR A 333 10.48 -15.21 -9.85
N PHE A 334 11.69 -15.70 -10.12
CA PHE A 334 12.07 -17.09 -9.82
C PHE A 334 13.08 -17.26 -8.70
N ILE A 335 13.63 -16.18 -8.14
CA ILE A 335 14.70 -16.28 -7.13
C ILE A 335 14.24 -16.92 -5.81
N SER A 336 12.93 -16.95 -5.55
CA SER A 336 12.33 -17.64 -4.41
C SER A 336 10.92 -18.14 -4.74
N GLU A 337 10.30 -18.86 -3.81
CA GLU A 337 8.90 -19.28 -3.90
C GLU A 337 7.90 -18.14 -3.71
N SER A 338 8.35 -16.99 -3.21
CA SER A 338 7.50 -15.84 -2.87
C SER A 338 6.61 -15.37 -4.03
N PRO A 339 5.47 -14.74 -3.76
CA PRO A 339 4.67 -14.13 -4.81
C PRO A 339 5.41 -13.01 -5.52
N VAL A 340 5.01 -12.76 -6.76
CA VAL A 340 5.49 -11.64 -7.57
C VAL A 340 4.33 -10.72 -7.90
N MET A 341 4.55 -9.40 -7.77
CA MET A 341 3.58 -8.38 -8.13
C MET A 341 3.88 -7.82 -9.52
N LEU A 342 2.81 -7.63 -10.29
CA LEU A 342 2.84 -6.95 -11.57
C LEU A 342 2.00 -5.67 -11.47
N TYR A 343 2.58 -4.54 -11.84
CA TYR A 343 1.86 -3.28 -11.89
C TYR A 343 1.10 -3.16 -13.21
N PHE A 344 -0.12 -2.62 -13.21
CA PHE A 344 -0.94 -2.52 -14.42
C PHE A 344 -0.21 -1.80 -15.55
N GLY A 345 -0.24 -2.37 -16.76
CA GLY A 345 0.46 -1.81 -17.91
C GLY A 345 1.95 -2.17 -18.00
N GLN A 346 2.55 -2.78 -17.00
CA GLN A 346 3.94 -3.25 -17.02
C GLN A 346 4.15 -4.28 -18.14
N GLU A 347 3.20 -5.19 -18.30
CA GLU A 347 3.23 -6.28 -19.29
C GLU A 347 3.12 -5.79 -20.75
N VAL A 348 2.75 -4.54 -20.96
CA VAL A 348 2.69 -3.90 -22.28
C VAL A 348 3.69 -2.75 -22.42
N GLY A 349 4.57 -2.55 -21.44
CA GLY A 349 5.66 -1.58 -21.50
C GLY A 349 5.24 -0.12 -21.32
N GLU A 350 4.28 0.15 -20.42
CA GLU A 350 3.87 1.53 -20.11
C GLU A 350 5.06 2.35 -19.57
N LYS A 351 5.24 3.55 -20.09
CA LYS A 351 6.42 4.39 -19.82
C LYS A 351 6.20 5.47 -18.77
N ALA A 352 4.96 5.83 -18.49
CA ALA A 352 4.62 7.00 -17.68
C ALA A 352 5.33 8.29 -18.15
N ALA A 353 5.43 8.46 -19.49
CA ALA A 353 6.07 9.62 -20.08
C ALA A 353 5.07 10.76 -20.31
N GLU A 354 5.57 11.99 -20.30
CA GLU A 354 4.79 13.19 -20.64
C GLU A 354 3.54 13.34 -19.77
N VAL A 355 2.36 13.26 -20.38
CA VAL A 355 1.08 13.46 -19.69
C VAL A 355 0.75 12.40 -18.63
N ALA A 356 1.33 11.22 -18.73
CA ALA A 356 1.16 10.15 -17.74
C ALA A 356 2.17 10.22 -16.60
N GLY A 357 3.22 11.05 -16.74
CA GLY A 357 4.31 11.14 -15.77
C GLY A 357 4.00 12.02 -14.57
N PHE A 358 4.64 11.71 -13.46
CA PHE A 358 4.60 12.49 -12.23
C PHE A 358 6.00 12.52 -11.60
N GLY A 359 6.40 13.70 -11.11
CA GLY A 359 7.69 13.89 -10.46
C GLY A 359 8.89 13.90 -11.41
N SER A 360 10.09 13.90 -10.82
CA SER A 360 11.35 13.79 -11.52
C SER A 360 12.30 12.96 -10.64
N PRO A 361 12.58 11.73 -11.00
CA PRO A 361 12.18 11.00 -12.22
C PRO A 361 10.68 10.71 -12.33
N SER A 362 10.21 10.51 -13.55
CA SER A 362 8.78 10.34 -13.84
C SER A 362 8.23 9.00 -13.37
N ARG A 363 7.04 9.04 -12.78
CA ARG A 363 6.21 7.89 -12.38
C ARG A 363 4.81 8.07 -12.95
N THR A 364 4.02 7.01 -13.05
CA THR A 364 2.59 7.17 -13.37
C THR A 364 1.91 7.91 -12.24
N SER A 365 1.25 9.06 -12.54
CA SER A 365 0.52 9.82 -11.53
C SER A 365 -0.66 9.00 -11.00
N ILE A 366 -0.83 9.01 -9.67
CA ILE A 366 -2.01 8.47 -8.98
C ILE A 366 -2.91 9.61 -8.46
N PHE A 367 -2.56 10.86 -8.74
CA PHE A 367 -3.21 12.07 -8.22
C PHE A 367 -4.05 12.81 -9.25
N ASP A 368 -4.00 12.35 -10.50
CA ASP A 368 -4.68 12.97 -11.64
C ASP A 368 -5.29 11.94 -12.57
N TYR A 369 -6.35 12.34 -13.31
CA TYR A 369 -6.96 11.54 -14.36
C TYR A 369 -6.20 11.74 -15.67
N ILE A 370 -5.27 10.83 -15.94
CA ILE A 370 -4.41 10.86 -17.12
C ILE A 370 -4.51 9.56 -17.91
N GLY A 371 -4.25 9.64 -19.19
CA GLY A 371 -4.17 8.46 -20.03
C GLY A 371 -2.87 7.67 -19.76
N VAL A 372 -2.96 6.36 -19.91
CA VAL A 372 -1.85 5.40 -19.91
C VAL A 372 -1.83 4.70 -21.28
N PRO A 373 -1.11 5.25 -22.26
CA PRO A 373 -1.32 4.93 -23.68
C PRO A 373 -1.14 3.44 -24.05
N ALA A 374 -0.10 2.77 -23.49
CA ALA A 374 0.14 1.36 -23.79
C ALA A 374 -0.97 0.48 -23.20
N HIS A 375 -1.37 0.77 -21.96
CA HIS A 375 -2.48 0.08 -21.32
C HIS A 375 -3.82 0.32 -22.07
N GLN A 376 -4.07 1.56 -22.51
CA GLN A 376 -5.27 1.88 -23.31
C GLN A 376 -5.32 1.10 -24.63
N ARG A 377 -4.17 0.87 -25.30
CA ARG A 377 -4.10 0.02 -26.50
C ARG A 377 -4.46 -1.43 -26.22
N TRP A 378 -4.09 -1.93 -25.03
CA TRP A 378 -4.52 -3.25 -24.58
C TRP A 378 -6.03 -3.30 -24.30
N VAL A 379 -6.57 -2.27 -23.63
CA VAL A 379 -8.02 -2.16 -23.35
C VAL A 379 -8.85 -2.11 -24.64
N ASN A 380 -8.33 -1.54 -25.72
CA ASN A 380 -8.92 -1.52 -27.07
C ASN A 380 -10.42 -1.15 -27.06
N ASN A 381 -10.76 0.04 -26.53
CA ASN A 381 -12.15 0.51 -26.45
C ASN A 381 -13.09 -0.49 -25.71
N LYS A 382 -12.69 -0.94 -24.54
CA LYS A 382 -13.42 -1.89 -23.67
C LYS A 382 -13.58 -3.32 -24.23
N ARG A 383 -12.80 -3.70 -25.27
CA ARG A 383 -12.77 -5.10 -25.77
C ARG A 383 -11.85 -6.00 -24.94
N PHE A 384 -10.83 -5.44 -24.32
CA PHE A 384 -9.84 -6.15 -23.48
C PHE A 384 -9.11 -7.28 -24.20
N ASP A 385 -8.84 -7.10 -25.50
CA ASP A 385 -8.27 -8.12 -26.39
C ASP A 385 -6.87 -7.77 -26.92
N GLY A 386 -6.33 -6.59 -26.55
CA GLY A 386 -5.04 -6.12 -27.03
C GLY A 386 -5.02 -5.77 -28.53
N GLY A 387 -6.17 -5.55 -29.15
CA GLY A 387 -6.28 -5.37 -30.60
C GLY A 387 -5.51 -4.16 -31.15
N GLN A 388 -5.20 -3.17 -30.31
CA GLN A 388 -4.43 -1.97 -30.70
C GLN A 388 -2.95 -2.03 -30.27
N LEU A 389 -2.49 -3.11 -29.63
CA LEU A 389 -1.09 -3.27 -29.26
C LEU A 389 -0.20 -3.37 -30.50
N SER A 390 0.96 -2.75 -30.44
CA SER A 390 2.05 -2.97 -31.39
C SER A 390 2.60 -4.41 -31.28
N GLU A 391 3.40 -4.82 -32.25
CA GLU A 391 4.07 -6.13 -32.23
C GLU A 391 5.02 -6.27 -31.02
N ALA A 392 5.77 -5.22 -30.69
CA ALA A 392 6.67 -5.19 -29.53
C ALA A 392 5.89 -5.34 -28.22
N GLU A 393 4.78 -4.61 -28.03
CA GLU A 393 3.93 -4.70 -26.87
C GLU A 393 3.30 -6.10 -26.70
N ARG A 394 2.85 -6.71 -27.81
CA ARG A 394 2.36 -8.10 -27.80
C ARG A 394 3.44 -9.09 -27.41
N SER A 395 4.64 -8.93 -27.99
CA SER A 395 5.79 -9.78 -27.68
C SER A 395 6.17 -9.71 -26.20
N LEU A 396 6.17 -8.51 -25.64
CA LEU A 396 6.42 -8.30 -24.23
C LEU A 396 5.34 -8.96 -23.35
N ARG A 397 4.06 -8.74 -23.67
CA ARG A 397 2.95 -9.36 -22.96
C ARG A 397 3.00 -10.88 -23.01
N ASN A 398 3.36 -11.46 -24.14
CA ASN A 398 3.56 -12.90 -24.28
C ASN A 398 4.74 -13.43 -23.42
N PHE A 399 5.79 -12.62 -23.25
CA PHE A 399 6.87 -12.94 -22.32
C PHE A 399 6.35 -13.00 -20.88
N TYR A 400 5.63 -11.98 -20.41
CA TYR A 400 5.04 -11.96 -19.06
C TYR A 400 4.04 -13.11 -18.85
N GLN A 401 3.22 -13.42 -19.82
CA GLN A 401 2.28 -14.53 -19.75
C GLN A 401 3.00 -15.86 -19.51
N ARG A 402 4.08 -16.14 -20.27
CA ARG A 402 4.88 -17.36 -20.08
C ARG A 402 5.58 -17.37 -18.72
N LEU A 403 6.18 -16.24 -18.32
CA LEU A 403 6.87 -16.08 -17.06
C LEU A 403 5.93 -16.39 -15.87
N LEU A 404 4.76 -15.76 -15.85
CA LEU A 404 3.78 -15.91 -14.78
C LEU A 404 3.15 -17.31 -14.77
N ASN A 405 2.90 -17.91 -15.93
CA ASN A 405 2.42 -19.29 -16.01
C ASN A 405 3.41 -20.29 -15.41
N LEU A 406 4.71 -20.11 -15.64
CA LEU A 406 5.74 -20.94 -14.99
C LEU A 406 5.72 -20.74 -13.47
N LYS A 407 5.61 -19.48 -13.00
CA LYS A 407 5.56 -19.17 -11.57
C LYS A 407 4.35 -19.80 -10.89
N VAL A 408 3.17 -19.67 -11.46
CA VAL A 408 1.91 -20.26 -10.92
C VAL A 408 2.00 -21.79 -10.87
N ASN A 409 2.73 -22.41 -11.77
CA ASN A 409 2.98 -23.85 -11.78
C ASN A 409 4.15 -24.27 -10.86
N GLY A 410 4.61 -23.39 -9.97
CA GLY A 410 5.58 -23.70 -8.93
C GLY A 410 7.06 -23.61 -9.36
N ALA A 411 7.38 -22.98 -10.50
CA ALA A 411 8.76 -22.77 -10.88
C ALA A 411 9.45 -21.73 -10.00
N TYR A 412 10.59 -22.10 -9.43
CA TYR A 412 11.51 -21.21 -8.72
C TYR A 412 12.93 -21.77 -8.75
N ILE A 413 13.92 -20.94 -8.40
CA ILE A 413 15.31 -21.34 -8.29
C ILE A 413 15.64 -21.53 -6.81
N ASP A 414 16.00 -22.77 -6.44
CA ASP A 414 16.50 -23.06 -5.10
C ASP A 414 18.00 -22.77 -5.01
N LEU A 415 18.35 -21.58 -4.50
CA LEU A 415 19.74 -21.18 -4.35
C LEU A 415 20.51 -21.98 -3.29
N HIS A 416 19.83 -22.68 -2.38
CA HIS A 416 20.49 -23.55 -1.41
C HIS A 416 21.11 -24.79 -2.06
N GLN A 417 20.58 -25.21 -3.19
CA GLN A 417 21.12 -26.32 -3.98
C GLN A 417 22.20 -25.87 -4.98
N TYR A 418 22.45 -24.56 -5.07
CA TYR A 418 23.40 -24.00 -6.02
C TYR A 418 24.84 -24.24 -5.55
N ASN A 419 25.65 -24.95 -6.39
CA ASN A 419 27.05 -25.22 -6.07
C ASN A 419 27.89 -23.94 -6.24
N ARG A 420 28.40 -23.38 -5.17
CA ARG A 420 29.22 -22.14 -5.14
C ARG A 420 30.42 -22.19 -6.11
N GLN A 421 30.94 -23.35 -6.40
CA GLN A 421 32.08 -23.52 -7.33
C GLN A 421 31.76 -23.10 -8.76
N HIS A 422 30.49 -23.04 -9.15
CA HIS A 422 30.08 -22.60 -10.49
C HIS A 422 29.77 -21.11 -10.57
N THR A 423 29.50 -20.42 -9.47
CA THR A 423 29.19 -18.97 -9.46
C THR A 423 30.43 -18.09 -9.63
N GLU A 424 31.57 -18.53 -9.18
CA GLU A 424 32.84 -17.78 -9.30
C GLU A 424 33.32 -17.59 -10.73
N TYR A 425 32.87 -18.40 -11.69
CA TYR A 425 33.33 -18.37 -13.06
C TYR A 425 32.44 -17.64 -14.06
N TYR A 426 31.24 -17.17 -13.66
CA TYR A 426 30.23 -16.68 -14.60
C TYR A 426 29.72 -15.25 -14.32
N ASN A 427 30.33 -14.54 -13.37
CA ASN A 427 29.85 -13.26 -12.90
C ASN A 427 30.36 -12.03 -13.66
N ASP A 428 31.09 -12.20 -14.74
CA ASP A 428 31.69 -11.06 -15.48
C ASP A 428 30.86 -10.54 -16.64
N ARG A 429 29.54 -10.83 -16.71
CA ARG A 429 28.73 -10.32 -17.84
C ARG A 429 27.26 -10.04 -17.50
#